data_295cf5d92cb64ba5fee2030eb2b9e13b
#
_entry.id   295cf5d92cb64ba5fee2030eb2b9e13b
#
_cell.length_a   1.000
_cell.length_b   1.000
_cell.length_c   1.000
_cell.angle_alpha   90.00
_cell.angle_beta   90.00
_cell.angle_gamma   90.00
#
_symmetry.space_group_name_H-M   'P 1'
#
loop_
_entity.id
_entity.type
_entity.pdbx_description
1 polymer ?
#
loop_
_entity_poly.entity_id
_entity_poly.type
_entity_poly.pdbx_seq_one_letter_code
_entity_poly.pdbx_strand_id
1 'polypeptide(L)'
;MACRFGFIVAIFLAIFTALLAAPAAKAQAGGNVSGVWLTQAGDAKVRVSKCGGGICGVIVWLKDPTNPATGKPQVDDKNPNPALARRPMIGLALFGGMHAAGPNKWSGQIYNADDGNSYASNISVAGPDSLKVEGCVGALCGGETWTRAR
;
A
#
# COMPACT_ATOMS: atom_id res chain seq x y z
N MET A 1 -47.79 57.18 55.98
CA MET A 1 -47.82 55.71 55.83
C MET A 1 -47.24 55.40 54.44
N ALA A 2 -46.02 54.81 54.39
CA ALA A 2 -45.28 54.65 53.16
C ALA A 2 -45.47 53.24 52.58
N CYS A 3 -45.90 53.19 51.34
CA CYS A 3 -46.00 51.92 50.57
C CYS A 3 -44.79 51.82 49.64
N ARG A 4 -43.87 50.89 49.95
CA ARG A 4 -42.67 50.62 49.14
C ARG A 4 -43.03 49.58 48.13
N PHE A 5 -43.00 49.94 46.82
CA PHE A 5 -43.01 48.97 45.72
C PHE A 5 -41.62 48.46 45.45
N GLY A 6 -41.43 47.18 45.66
CA GLY A 6 -40.19 46.47 45.28
C GLY A 6 -40.21 46.09 43.81
N PHE A 7 -39.22 46.56 43.03
CA PHE A 7 -38.98 46.15 41.65
C PHE A 7 -38.18 44.81 41.65
N ILE A 8 -38.79 43.77 41.16
CA ILE A 8 -38.08 42.49 40.89
C ILE A 8 -37.54 42.59 39.49
N VAL A 9 -36.24 42.74 39.35
CA VAL A 9 -35.54 42.63 38.08
C VAL A 9 -35.26 41.14 37.83
N ALA A 10 -36.00 40.56 36.89
CA ALA A 10 -35.73 39.22 36.39
C ALA A 10 -34.58 39.24 35.35
N ILE A 11 -33.40 38.76 35.75
CA ILE A 11 -32.27 38.60 34.84
C ILE A 11 -32.48 37.27 34.09
N PHE A 12 -32.85 37.36 32.82
CA PHE A 12 -32.86 36.23 31.91
C PHE A 12 -31.42 35.94 31.47
N LEU A 13 -30.83 34.88 32.03
CA LEU A 13 -29.53 34.37 31.61
C LEU A 13 -29.77 33.52 30.34
N ALA A 14 -29.53 34.07 29.16
CA ALA A 14 -29.58 33.34 27.91
C ALA A 14 -28.29 32.47 27.81
N ILE A 15 -28.43 31.17 28.07
CA ILE A 15 -27.34 30.19 27.84
C ILE A 15 -27.27 29.93 26.33
N PHE A 16 -26.27 30.55 25.70
CA PHE A 16 -25.94 30.30 24.29
C PHE A 16 -25.12 29.01 24.22
N THR A 17 -25.77 27.88 23.98
CA THR A 17 -25.07 26.63 23.70
C THR A 17 -24.49 26.67 22.28
N ALA A 18 -23.21 27.03 22.16
CA ALA A 18 -22.47 26.91 20.92
C ALA A 18 -22.27 25.40 20.58
N LEU A 19 -23.02 24.92 19.60
CA LEU A 19 -22.83 23.60 19.02
C LEU A 19 -21.50 23.63 18.23
N LEU A 20 -20.43 23.12 18.83
CA LEU A 20 -19.16 22.88 18.12
C LEU A 20 -19.38 21.74 17.13
N ALA A 21 -19.68 22.07 15.88
CA ALA A 21 -19.64 21.12 14.79
C ALA A 21 -18.18 20.70 14.56
N ALA A 22 -17.81 19.51 15.02
CA ALA A 22 -16.53 18.92 14.69
C ALA A 22 -16.46 18.72 13.15
N PRO A 23 -15.36 19.14 12.49
CA PRO A 23 -15.20 18.87 11.07
C PRO A 23 -15.20 17.36 10.87
N ALA A 24 -16.14 16.86 10.05
CA ALA A 24 -16.12 15.47 9.60
C ALA A 24 -14.80 15.26 8.85
N ALA A 25 -13.88 14.52 9.46
CA ALA A 25 -12.68 14.06 8.78
C ALA A 25 -13.15 13.29 7.53
N LYS A 26 -12.90 13.84 6.35
CA LYS A 26 -13.11 13.12 5.10
C LYS A 26 -12.22 11.88 5.20
N ALA A 27 -12.83 10.71 5.37
CA ALA A 27 -12.15 9.45 5.17
C ALA A 27 -11.59 9.52 3.75
N GLN A 28 -10.28 9.64 3.62
CA GLN A 28 -9.61 9.52 2.34
C GLN A 28 -9.99 8.14 1.83
N ALA A 29 -10.69 8.10 0.71
CA ALA A 29 -11.01 6.86 0.04
C ALA A 29 -9.67 6.18 -0.25
N GLY A 30 -9.28 5.25 0.61
CA GLY A 30 -8.08 4.50 0.46
C GLY A 30 -8.14 3.77 -0.87
N GLY A 31 -7.19 4.05 -1.76
CA GLY A 31 -7.13 3.38 -3.04
C GLY A 31 -7.12 1.86 -2.84
N ASN A 32 -7.83 1.14 -3.69
CA ASN A 32 -7.81 -0.32 -3.64
C ASN A 32 -6.43 -0.83 -4.05
N VAL A 33 -5.70 -1.47 -3.13
CA VAL A 33 -4.39 -2.06 -3.43
C VAL A 33 -4.47 -3.21 -4.42
N SER A 34 -5.61 -3.91 -4.46
CA SER A 34 -5.83 -5.03 -5.38
C SER A 34 -5.92 -4.56 -6.82
N GLY A 35 -5.25 -5.27 -7.71
CA GLY A 35 -5.20 -4.95 -9.13
C GLY A 35 -3.89 -5.37 -9.77
N VAL A 36 -3.67 -4.93 -10.98
CA VAL A 36 -2.41 -5.16 -11.72
C VAL A 36 -1.64 -3.85 -11.74
N TRP A 37 -0.36 -3.93 -11.39
CA TRP A 37 0.53 -2.80 -11.24
C TRP A 37 1.74 -2.97 -12.15
N LEU A 38 2.10 -1.93 -12.88
CA LEU A 38 3.31 -1.85 -13.69
C LEU A 38 4.45 -1.34 -12.81
N THR A 39 5.58 -2.04 -12.80
CA THR A 39 6.81 -1.61 -12.12
C THR A 39 7.28 -0.25 -12.63
N GLN A 40 8.09 0.46 -11.85
CA GLN A 40 8.61 1.78 -12.24
C GLN A 40 9.45 1.70 -13.51
N ALA A 41 10.21 0.63 -13.71
CA ALA A 41 10.99 0.37 -14.91
C ALA A 41 10.11 0.03 -16.13
N GLY A 42 8.86 -0.33 -15.92
CA GLY A 42 7.93 -0.71 -16.99
C GLY A 42 8.19 -2.09 -17.58
N ASP A 43 8.98 -2.91 -16.92
CA ASP A 43 9.47 -4.20 -17.38
C ASP A 43 8.62 -5.39 -16.90
N ALA A 44 7.85 -5.23 -15.83
CA ALA A 44 6.97 -6.25 -15.29
C ALA A 44 5.60 -5.70 -14.87
N LYS A 45 4.58 -6.56 -14.91
CA LYS A 45 3.30 -6.31 -14.25
C LYS A 45 3.10 -7.31 -13.12
N VAL A 46 2.71 -6.78 -11.97
CA VAL A 46 2.47 -7.55 -10.75
C VAL A 46 0.99 -7.47 -10.38
N ARG A 47 0.36 -8.63 -10.24
CA ARG A 47 -0.99 -8.72 -9.68
C ARG A 47 -0.90 -8.73 -8.17
N VAL A 48 -1.49 -7.72 -7.53
CA VAL A 48 -1.66 -7.65 -6.08
C VAL A 48 -3.07 -8.06 -5.74
N SER A 49 -3.20 -8.94 -4.76
CA SER A 49 -4.49 -9.45 -4.27
C SER A 49 -4.48 -9.62 -2.77
N LYS A 50 -5.67 -9.67 -2.16
CA LYS A 50 -5.81 -10.03 -0.75
C LYS A 50 -5.52 -11.51 -0.57
N CYS A 51 -4.76 -11.86 0.47
CA CYS A 51 -4.43 -13.25 0.82
C CYS A 51 -4.13 -13.34 2.32
N GLY A 52 -4.65 -14.38 2.99
CA GLY A 52 -4.32 -14.69 4.39
C GLY A 52 -4.44 -13.52 5.37
N GLY A 53 -5.41 -12.61 5.18
CA GLY A 53 -5.57 -11.41 6.00
C GLY A 53 -4.63 -10.25 5.64
N GLY A 54 -3.77 -10.42 4.65
CA GLY A 54 -2.86 -9.41 4.13
C GLY A 54 -2.94 -9.28 2.61
N ILE A 55 -1.80 -9.02 1.97
CA ILE A 55 -1.69 -8.94 0.51
C ILE A 55 -0.57 -9.83 -0.02
N CYS A 56 -0.78 -10.32 -1.26
CA CYS A 56 0.18 -11.09 -2.04
C CYS A 56 0.40 -10.43 -3.39
N GLY A 57 1.60 -10.58 -3.96
CA GLY A 57 1.95 -10.07 -5.28
C GLY A 57 2.64 -11.12 -6.14
N VAL A 58 2.16 -11.28 -7.37
CA VAL A 58 2.65 -12.28 -8.33
C VAL A 58 2.93 -11.61 -9.67
N ILE A 59 4.08 -11.91 -10.29
CA ILE A 59 4.39 -11.44 -11.64
C ILE A 59 3.41 -12.10 -12.63
N VAL A 60 2.70 -11.30 -13.40
CA VAL A 60 1.71 -11.77 -14.40
C VAL A 60 2.09 -11.43 -15.83
N TRP A 61 3.08 -10.57 -16.02
CA TRP A 61 3.55 -10.16 -17.34
C TRP A 61 4.98 -9.61 -17.24
N LEU A 62 5.77 -9.86 -18.27
CA LEU A 62 7.09 -9.27 -18.49
C LEU A 62 7.10 -8.60 -19.86
N LYS A 63 7.81 -7.47 -19.98
CA LYS A 63 8.06 -6.79 -21.24
C LYS A 63 8.86 -7.69 -22.20
N ASP A 64 9.89 -8.36 -21.65
CA ASP A 64 10.74 -9.31 -22.35
C ASP A 64 10.58 -10.71 -21.71
N PRO A 65 9.54 -11.48 -22.09
CA PRO A 65 9.24 -12.74 -21.41
C PRO A 65 10.18 -13.86 -21.79
N THR A 66 11.04 -13.65 -22.79
CA THR A 66 11.95 -14.67 -23.33
C THR A 66 13.39 -14.23 -23.14
N ASN A 67 14.23 -15.13 -22.69
CA ASN A 67 15.67 -14.92 -22.60
C ASN A 67 16.25 -14.88 -24.03
N PRO A 68 16.87 -13.77 -24.47
CA PRO A 68 17.35 -13.62 -25.84
C PRO A 68 18.50 -14.56 -26.20
N ALA A 69 19.27 -15.01 -25.22
CA ALA A 69 20.40 -15.94 -25.45
C ALA A 69 19.94 -17.39 -25.69
N THR A 70 18.79 -17.78 -25.13
CA THR A 70 18.32 -19.16 -25.17
C THR A 70 17.01 -19.36 -25.96
N GLY A 71 16.27 -18.29 -26.21
CA GLY A 71 14.93 -18.32 -26.80
C GLY A 71 13.87 -18.96 -25.88
N LYS A 72 14.21 -19.27 -24.63
CA LYS A 72 13.31 -19.90 -23.66
C LYS A 72 12.69 -18.83 -22.73
N PRO A 73 11.56 -19.15 -22.06
CA PRO A 73 10.98 -18.25 -21.08
C PRO A 73 12.00 -17.83 -20.00
N GLN A 74 11.89 -16.59 -19.55
CA GLN A 74 12.68 -16.06 -18.42
C GLN A 74 12.43 -16.89 -17.16
N VAL A 75 13.51 -17.21 -16.45
CA VAL A 75 13.49 -17.96 -15.18
C VAL A 75 14.15 -17.13 -14.09
N ASP A 76 13.92 -17.51 -12.85
CA ASP A 76 14.46 -16.86 -11.64
C ASP A 76 15.94 -17.25 -11.43
N ASP A 77 16.78 -16.97 -12.44
CA ASP A 77 18.17 -17.43 -12.54
C ASP A 77 19.11 -16.86 -11.48
N LYS A 78 18.71 -15.76 -10.80
CA LYS A 78 19.45 -15.15 -9.69
C LYS A 78 19.17 -15.82 -8.34
N ASN A 79 18.18 -16.72 -8.27
CA ASN A 79 17.84 -17.37 -7.02
C ASN A 79 19.03 -18.21 -6.51
N PRO A 80 19.48 -18.02 -5.25
CA PRO A 80 20.60 -18.75 -4.68
C PRO A 80 20.29 -20.26 -4.49
N ASN A 81 19.00 -20.63 -4.47
CA ASN A 81 18.58 -22.02 -4.44
C ASN A 81 18.46 -22.58 -5.87
N PRO A 82 19.34 -23.53 -6.29
CA PRO A 82 19.31 -24.07 -7.65
C PRO A 82 17.98 -24.74 -8.04
N ALA A 83 17.22 -25.24 -7.07
CA ALA A 83 15.91 -25.84 -7.32
C ALA A 83 14.87 -24.77 -7.72
N LEU A 84 15.01 -23.55 -7.23
CA LEU A 84 14.13 -22.41 -7.52
C LEU A 84 14.62 -21.58 -8.72
N ALA A 85 15.91 -21.61 -9.02
CA ALA A 85 16.51 -20.83 -10.12
C ALA A 85 15.95 -21.18 -11.52
N ARG A 86 15.24 -22.28 -11.65
CA ARG A 86 14.62 -22.72 -12.93
C ARG A 86 13.12 -22.44 -13.01
N ARG A 87 12.52 -21.91 -11.95
CA ARG A 87 11.09 -21.57 -11.98
C ARG A 87 10.83 -20.39 -12.92
N PRO A 88 9.71 -20.39 -13.66
CA PRO A 88 9.38 -19.27 -14.54
C PRO A 88 9.22 -17.97 -13.75
N MET A 89 9.63 -16.86 -14.35
CA MET A 89 9.40 -15.51 -13.81
C MET A 89 7.91 -15.15 -13.81
N ILE A 90 7.18 -15.49 -14.88
CA ILE A 90 5.72 -15.32 -14.89
C ILE A 90 5.10 -16.37 -13.94
N GLY A 91 4.33 -15.92 -12.98
CA GLY A 91 3.80 -16.74 -11.89
C GLY A 91 4.63 -16.68 -10.61
N LEU A 92 5.79 -16.01 -10.62
CA LEU A 92 6.64 -15.84 -9.46
C LEU A 92 5.97 -14.95 -8.42
N ALA A 93 5.84 -15.45 -7.19
CA ALA A 93 5.40 -14.65 -6.06
C ALA A 93 6.56 -13.76 -5.58
N LEU A 94 6.38 -12.45 -5.67
CA LEU A 94 7.34 -11.47 -5.12
C LEU A 94 7.13 -11.26 -3.63
N PHE A 95 5.89 -11.31 -3.17
CA PHE A 95 5.55 -11.25 -1.75
C PHE A 95 4.28 -12.03 -1.46
N GLY A 96 4.20 -12.56 -0.23
CA GLY A 96 3.06 -13.32 0.24
C GLY A 96 2.73 -12.97 1.69
N GLY A 97 1.43 -12.77 1.98
CA GLY A 97 0.97 -12.55 3.35
C GLY A 97 1.54 -11.31 4.03
N MET A 98 1.85 -10.25 3.29
CA MET A 98 2.22 -8.97 3.91
C MET A 98 1.06 -8.46 4.74
N HIS A 99 1.27 -8.24 6.03
CA HIS A 99 0.24 -7.86 6.98
C HIS A 99 0.00 -6.35 7.01
N ALA A 100 -1.21 -5.94 7.37
CA ALA A 100 -1.57 -4.53 7.51
C ALA A 100 -0.71 -3.86 8.60
N ALA A 101 -0.11 -2.73 8.26
CA ALA A 101 0.77 -1.92 9.12
C ALA A 101 0.23 -0.49 9.32
N GLY A 102 -1.03 -0.27 8.97
CA GLY A 102 -1.72 1.02 9.07
C GLY A 102 -2.69 1.22 7.91
N PRO A 103 -3.37 2.37 7.86
CA PRO A 103 -4.27 2.69 6.76
C PRO A 103 -3.53 2.68 5.42
N ASN A 104 -3.97 1.82 4.49
CA ASN A 104 -3.37 1.67 3.15
C ASN A 104 -1.87 1.34 3.16
N LYS A 105 -1.40 0.67 4.22
CA LYS A 105 0.01 0.25 4.37
C LYS A 105 0.09 -1.21 4.78
N TRP A 106 1.08 -1.90 4.23
CA TRP A 106 1.41 -3.30 4.54
C TRP A 106 2.91 -3.43 4.73
N SER A 107 3.30 -4.33 5.62
CA SER A 107 4.69 -4.67 5.90
C SER A 107 4.90 -6.17 5.86
N GLY A 108 6.09 -6.59 5.47
CA GLY A 108 6.48 -7.98 5.38
C GLY A 108 7.80 -8.13 4.66
N GLN A 109 7.89 -9.11 3.78
CA GLN A 109 9.07 -9.34 2.95
C GLN A 109 8.72 -9.32 1.48
N ILE A 110 9.64 -8.80 0.67
CA ILE A 110 9.58 -8.84 -0.80
C ILE A 110 10.82 -9.57 -1.33
N TYR A 111 10.61 -10.45 -2.28
CA TYR A 111 11.68 -11.08 -3.04
C TYR A 111 12.02 -10.22 -4.25
N ASN A 112 13.29 -9.90 -4.42
CA ASN A 112 13.81 -9.20 -5.59
C ASN A 112 14.42 -10.22 -6.55
N ALA A 113 13.79 -10.41 -7.69
CA ALA A 113 14.25 -11.38 -8.69
C ALA A 113 15.49 -10.90 -9.47
N ASP A 114 15.83 -9.61 -9.42
CA ASP A 114 16.99 -9.05 -10.10
C ASP A 114 18.32 -9.42 -9.42
N ASP A 115 18.26 -9.70 -8.11
CA ASP A 115 19.43 -10.09 -7.31
C ASP A 115 19.27 -11.40 -6.54
N GLY A 116 18.08 -11.99 -6.55
CA GLY A 116 17.77 -13.24 -5.88
C GLY A 116 17.63 -13.15 -4.36
N ASN A 117 17.50 -11.95 -3.79
CA ASN A 117 17.43 -11.73 -2.36
C ASN A 117 16.02 -11.33 -1.90
N SER A 118 15.74 -11.53 -0.61
CA SER A 118 14.53 -11.04 0.05
C SER A 118 14.85 -9.91 0.99
N TYR A 119 13.99 -8.90 1.01
CA TYR A 119 14.14 -7.69 1.80
C TYR A 119 12.93 -7.46 2.70
N ALA A 120 13.16 -6.89 3.89
CA ALA A 120 12.07 -6.27 4.62
C ALA A 120 11.42 -5.21 3.75
N SER A 121 10.09 -5.15 3.73
CA SER A 121 9.38 -4.32 2.75
C SER A 121 8.18 -3.63 3.37
N ASN A 122 7.93 -2.43 2.86
CA ASN A 122 6.72 -1.67 3.09
C ASN A 122 6.06 -1.36 1.75
N ILE A 123 4.75 -1.62 1.68
CA ILE A 123 3.93 -1.26 0.54
C ILE A 123 2.86 -0.27 1.00
N SER A 124 2.65 0.80 0.27
CA SER A 124 1.62 1.79 0.58
C SER A 124 0.92 2.31 -0.66
N VAL A 125 -0.40 2.49 -0.57
CA VAL A 125 -1.16 3.17 -1.62
C VAL A 125 -0.91 4.66 -1.50
N ALA A 126 -0.23 5.22 -2.50
CA ALA A 126 0.11 6.65 -2.57
C ALA A 126 -0.94 7.48 -3.32
N GLY A 127 -1.85 6.81 -4.04
CA GLY A 127 -2.93 7.43 -4.79
C GLY A 127 -3.78 6.35 -5.48
N PRO A 128 -4.84 6.72 -6.23
CA PRO A 128 -5.73 5.76 -6.88
C PRO A 128 -5.01 4.85 -7.88
N ASP A 129 -3.98 5.38 -8.54
CA ASP A 129 -3.18 4.69 -9.57
C ASP A 129 -1.70 4.60 -9.20
N SER A 130 -1.34 4.77 -7.91
CA SER A 130 0.03 4.83 -7.44
C SER A 130 0.25 3.95 -6.21
N LEU A 131 1.19 3.03 -6.30
CA LEU A 131 1.59 2.10 -5.24
C LEU A 131 3.08 2.28 -4.97
N LYS A 132 3.45 2.70 -3.77
CA LYS A 132 4.84 2.78 -3.35
C LYS A 132 5.28 1.43 -2.79
N VAL A 133 6.37 0.89 -3.31
CA VAL A 133 6.97 -0.39 -2.90
C VAL A 133 8.39 -0.14 -2.46
N GLU A 134 8.71 -0.46 -1.21
CA GLU A 134 10.02 -0.21 -0.61
C GLU A 134 10.64 -1.52 -0.11
N GLY A 135 11.93 -1.70 -0.39
CA GLY A 135 12.77 -2.71 0.23
C GLY A 135 13.75 -2.04 1.20
N CYS A 136 14.01 -2.67 2.34
CA CYS A 136 14.83 -2.10 3.41
C CYS A 136 15.98 -3.04 3.77
N VAL A 137 17.16 -2.43 4.00
CA VAL A 137 18.34 -3.07 4.61
C VAL A 137 18.64 -2.31 5.90
N GLY A 138 18.35 -2.92 7.05
CA GLY A 138 18.40 -2.22 8.32
C GLY A 138 17.43 -1.03 8.34
N ALA A 139 17.93 0.16 8.68
CA ALA A 139 17.16 1.39 8.71
C ALA A 139 17.05 2.11 7.35
N LEU A 140 17.77 1.64 6.33
CA LEU A 140 17.79 2.24 5.01
C LEU A 140 16.77 1.56 4.11
N CYS A 141 15.79 2.32 3.62
CA CYS A 141 14.80 1.87 2.67
C CYS A 141 14.98 2.60 1.34
N GLY A 142 14.99 1.83 0.26
CA GLY A 142 14.87 2.33 -1.10
C GLY A 142 13.63 1.73 -1.74
N GLY A 143 13.08 2.38 -2.73
CA GLY A 143 11.88 1.86 -3.36
C GLY A 143 11.51 2.57 -4.64
N GLU A 144 10.46 2.07 -5.23
CA GLU A 144 9.93 2.55 -6.49
C GLU A 144 8.41 2.77 -6.40
N THR A 145 7.89 3.48 -7.36
CA THR A 145 6.46 3.70 -7.51
C THR A 145 5.92 2.88 -8.67
N TRP A 146 5.01 1.96 -8.37
CA TRP A 146 4.28 1.21 -9.38
C TRP A 146 3.03 1.96 -9.79
N THR A 147 2.69 1.91 -11.06
CA THR A 147 1.47 2.54 -11.61
C THR A 147 0.43 1.49 -11.92
N ARG A 148 -0.84 1.82 -11.76
CA ARG A 148 -1.93 0.90 -12.09
C ARG A 148 -1.92 0.60 -13.59
N ALA A 149 -1.83 -0.69 -13.95
CA ALA A 149 -1.92 -1.12 -15.33
C ALA A 149 -3.38 -1.03 -15.81
N ARG A 150 -3.57 -0.49 -16.98
CA ARG A 150 -4.85 -0.42 -17.72
C ARG A 150 -4.92 -1.53 -18.75
#